data_5308836ca1aec8e576968c6cd5f5a71f
#
_entry.id   5308836ca1aec8e576968c6cd5f5a71f
#
_cell.length_a   1.000
_cell.length_b   1.000
_cell.length_c   1.000
_cell.angle_alpha   90.00
_cell.angle_beta   90.00
_cell.angle_gamma   90.00
#
_symmetry.space_group_name_H-M   'P 1'
#
loop_
_entity.id
_entity.type
_entity.pdbx_description
1 polymer ?
#
loop_
_entity_poly.entity_id
_entity_poly.type
_entity_poly.pdbx_seq_one_letter_code
_entity_poly.pdbx_strand_id
1 'polypeptide(L)'
;MFEKGSTETQTSYLFPFKVFYLYELSPSAQALPQVLFTISKRNFKRAVDRNLLRRRCREAYRKNKHLFFETPAHRAPSYIAFVLIAKEKVEYEVIERSMQKLIGRMAKAMDEAANPSAERLDA
;
A
#
# COMPACT_ATOMS: atom_id res chain seq x y z
N MET A 1 -19.81 0.89 4.64
CA MET A 1 -18.68 1.70 4.95
C MET A 1 -18.18 2.50 3.77
N PHE A 2 -17.95 1.86 2.66
CA PHE A 2 -17.50 2.57 1.46
C PHE A 2 -18.70 2.95 0.64
N GLU A 3 -18.70 4.19 0.23
CA GLU A 3 -19.83 4.71 -0.50
C GLU A 3 -19.72 4.34 -1.94
N LYS A 4 -20.76 3.79 -2.47
CA LYS A 4 -20.77 3.49 -3.87
C LYS A 4 -20.92 4.77 -4.66
N GLY A 5 -20.32 4.78 -5.82
CA GLY A 5 -20.45 5.90 -6.71
C GLY A 5 -19.45 6.98 -6.54
N SER A 6 -18.71 7.02 -5.44
CA SER A 6 -17.70 8.06 -5.27
C SER A 6 -16.30 7.50 -5.36
N THR A 7 -15.96 6.57 -4.51
CA THR A 7 -14.63 5.95 -4.54
C THR A 7 -14.81 4.48 -4.21
N GLU A 8 -13.84 3.70 -4.62
CA GLU A 8 -13.85 2.27 -4.36
C GLU A 8 -12.55 1.85 -3.73
N THR A 9 -12.65 0.95 -2.77
CA THR A 9 -11.48 0.37 -2.16
C THR A 9 -10.88 -0.66 -3.09
N GLN A 10 -9.60 -0.53 -3.35
CA GLN A 10 -8.85 -1.49 -4.12
C GLN A 10 -8.11 -2.41 -3.18
N THR A 11 -7.81 -3.61 -3.66
CA THR A 11 -7.08 -4.57 -2.86
C THR A 11 -5.92 -5.11 -3.67
N SER A 12 -4.77 -5.26 -3.02
CA SER A 12 -3.62 -5.88 -3.64
C SER A 12 -3.02 -6.86 -2.65
N TYR A 13 -2.34 -7.87 -3.17
CA TYR A 13 -1.86 -8.95 -2.36
C TYR A 13 -0.44 -9.30 -2.78
N LEU A 14 0.48 -9.25 -1.84
CA LEU A 14 1.85 -9.68 -2.06
C LEU A 14 2.45 -10.00 -0.71
N PHE A 15 2.81 -11.26 -0.51
CA PHE A 15 3.34 -11.68 0.77
C PHE A 15 4.46 -10.75 1.21
N PRO A 16 4.49 -10.29 2.44
CA PRO A 16 3.65 -10.70 3.56
C PRO A 16 2.43 -9.80 3.81
N PHE A 17 1.99 -9.04 2.80
CA PHE A 17 0.96 -8.04 2.97
C PHE A 17 -0.29 -8.32 2.17
N LYS A 18 -1.40 -7.92 2.73
CA LYS A 18 -2.62 -7.65 2.00
C LYS A 18 -2.88 -6.17 2.19
N VAL A 19 -3.11 -5.46 1.09
CA VAL A 19 -3.17 -4.00 1.12
C VAL A 19 -4.52 -3.55 0.61
N PHE A 20 -5.14 -2.66 1.37
CA PHE A 20 -6.36 -1.99 0.95
C PHE A 20 -6.03 -0.52 0.71
N TYR A 21 -6.46 0.02 -0.40
CA TYR A 21 -6.17 1.41 -0.69
C TYR A 21 -7.31 2.05 -1.43
N LEU A 22 -7.37 3.38 -1.34
CA LEU A 22 -8.51 4.16 -1.80
C LEU A 22 -8.02 5.46 -2.39
N TYR A 23 -8.44 5.74 -3.63
CA TYR A 23 -8.17 7.00 -4.29
C TYR A 23 -9.40 7.88 -4.19
N GLU A 24 -9.22 9.12 -3.76
CA GLU A 24 -10.35 10.04 -3.69
C GLU A 24 -10.56 10.72 -5.02
N LEU A 25 -11.82 11.03 -5.31
CA LEU A 25 -12.16 11.67 -6.58
C LEU A 25 -11.63 13.09 -6.68
N SER A 26 -11.61 13.80 -5.57
CA SER A 26 -11.14 15.18 -5.55
C SER A 26 -9.91 15.28 -4.67
N PRO A 27 -8.81 14.76 -5.11
CA PRO A 27 -7.62 14.74 -4.27
C PRO A 27 -7.01 16.12 -4.12
N SER A 28 -6.54 16.41 -2.95
CA SER A 28 -5.56 17.46 -2.76
C SER A 28 -4.32 16.99 -3.46
N ALA A 29 -3.90 17.69 -4.48
CA ALA A 29 -2.87 17.17 -5.36
C ALA A 29 -1.60 16.77 -4.64
N GLN A 30 -1.26 17.44 -3.57
CA GLN A 30 0.01 17.20 -2.90
C GLN A 30 -0.13 16.45 -1.59
N ALA A 31 -1.32 15.97 -1.27
CA ALA A 31 -1.53 15.32 0.01
C ALA A 31 -0.81 13.98 0.06
N LEU A 32 -0.18 13.72 1.19
CA LEU A 32 0.42 12.42 1.44
C LEU A 32 -0.66 11.44 1.87
N PRO A 33 -0.51 10.16 1.56
CA PRO A 33 -1.49 9.17 1.98
C PRO A 33 -1.54 9.05 3.49
N GLN A 34 -2.71 8.72 3.99
CA GLN A 34 -2.83 8.28 5.37
C GLN A 34 -2.62 6.77 5.37
N VAL A 35 -1.67 6.33 6.18
CA VAL A 35 -1.21 4.95 6.12
C VAL A 35 -1.42 4.28 7.46
N LEU A 36 -1.98 3.09 7.43
CA LEU A 36 -2.21 2.28 8.61
C LEU A 36 -1.48 0.95 8.45
N PHE A 37 -0.80 0.52 9.49
CA PHE A 37 -0.15 -0.78 9.52
C PHE A 37 -0.81 -1.64 10.56
N THR A 38 -1.37 -2.77 10.15
CA THR A 38 -2.10 -3.66 11.03
C THR A 38 -1.35 -4.96 11.20
N ILE A 39 -1.07 -5.32 12.43
CA ILE A 39 -0.41 -6.56 12.79
C ILE A 39 -1.37 -7.35 13.67
N SER A 40 -1.68 -8.58 13.28
CA SER A 40 -2.70 -9.37 13.96
C SER A 40 -2.24 -9.82 15.34
N LYS A 41 -3.10 -9.62 16.34
CA LYS A 41 -2.85 -10.15 17.67
C LYS A 41 -2.90 -11.66 17.67
N ARG A 42 -3.69 -12.23 16.79
CA ARG A 42 -3.79 -13.69 16.71
C ARG A 42 -2.48 -14.31 16.31
N ASN A 43 -1.81 -13.70 15.33
CA ASN A 43 -0.55 -14.23 14.84
C ASN A 43 0.64 -13.85 15.71
N PHE A 44 0.56 -12.69 16.38
CA PHE A 44 1.66 -12.19 17.20
C PHE A 44 1.08 -11.71 18.52
N LYS A 45 1.07 -12.59 19.49
CA LYS A 45 0.40 -12.31 20.75
C LYS A 45 1.16 -11.34 21.62
N ARG A 46 2.47 -11.29 21.47
CA ARG A 46 3.29 -10.41 22.29
C ARG A 46 3.34 -9.04 21.67
N ALA A 47 3.09 -8.03 22.50
CA ALA A 47 3.10 -6.65 22.02
C ALA A 47 4.47 -6.25 21.47
N VAL A 48 5.54 -6.78 22.05
CA VAL A 48 6.88 -6.44 21.61
C VAL A 48 7.10 -6.91 20.17
N ASP A 49 6.55 -8.06 19.82
CA ASP A 49 6.68 -8.57 18.47
C ASP A 49 5.90 -7.72 17.48
N ARG A 50 4.68 -7.34 17.87
CA ARG A 50 3.87 -6.48 17.00
C ARG A 50 4.53 -5.12 16.80
N ASN A 51 5.12 -4.59 17.86
CA ASN A 51 5.79 -3.29 17.75
C ASN A 51 7.01 -3.36 16.85
N LEU A 52 7.76 -4.46 16.94
CA LEU A 52 8.92 -4.65 16.08
C LEU A 52 8.50 -4.69 14.62
N LEU A 53 7.47 -5.48 14.31
CA LEU A 53 7.01 -5.61 12.94
C LEU A 53 6.44 -4.30 12.41
N ARG A 54 5.70 -3.59 13.26
CA ARG A 54 5.15 -2.30 12.85
C ARG A 54 6.27 -1.31 12.54
N ARG A 55 7.32 -1.34 13.34
CA ARG A 55 8.47 -0.46 13.10
C ARG A 55 9.15 -0.80 11.78
N ARG A 56 9.30 -2.10 11.48
CA ARG A 56 9.87 -2.51 10.20
C ARG A 56 9.02 -2.03 9.04
N CYS A 57 7.70 -2.15 9.18
CA CYS A 57 6.79 -1.70 8.13
C CYS A 57 6.90 -0.20 7.91
N ARG A 58 6.94 0.56 8.98
CA ARG A 58 7.05 2.02 8.87
C ARG A 58 8.34 2.43 8.20
N GLU A 59 9.42 1.77 8.55
CA GLU A 59 10.70 2.11 7.95
C GLU A 59 10.73 1.78 6.48
N ALA A 60 10.19 0.63 6.11
CA ALA A 60 10.11 0.25 4.70
C ALA A 60 9.27 1.23 3.90
N TYR A 61 8.16 1.66 4.49
CA TYR A 61 7.31 2.64 3.83
C TYR A 61 8.04 3.97 3.67
N ARG A 62 8.71 4.41 4.73
CA ARG A 62 9.42 5.68 4.69
C ARG A 62 10.45 5.70 3.56
N LYS A 63 11.13 4.59 3.37
CA LYS A 63 12.17 4.51 2.35
C LYS A 63 11.63 4.45 0.94
N ASN A 64 10.40 3.98 0.79
CA ASN A 64 9.86 3.73 -0.56
C ASN A 64 8.72 4.64 -0.96
N LYS A 65 8.26 5.50 -0.07
CA LYS A 65 7.10 6.33 -0.39
C LYS A 65 7.36 7.31 -1.52
N HIS A 66 8.61 7.61 -1.79
CA HIS A 66 8.95 8.52 -2.89
C HIS A 66 8.50 7.98 -4.24
N LEU A 67 8.28 6.68 -4.33
CA LEU A 67 7.84 6.07 -5.57
C LEU A 67 6.48 6.59 -6.02
N PHE A 68 5.67 7.07 -5.09
CA PHE A 68 4.40 7.66 -5.45
C PHE A 68 4.57 8.94 -6.25
N PHE A 69 5.71 9.58 -6.13
CA PHE A 69 5.90 10.91 -6.70
C PHE A 69 7.07 10.95 -7.69
N GLU A 70 7.46 9.80 -8.18
CA GLU A 70 8.62 9.71 -9.05
C GLU A 70 8.40 10.36 -10.39
N THR A 71 7.19 10.27 -10.92
CA THR A 71 6.84 10.94 -12.15
C THR A 71 5.56 11.69 -11.95
N PRO A 72 5.30 12.73 -12.75
CA PRO A 72 4.04 13.45 -12.63
C PRO A 72 2.81 12.61 -12.88
N ALA A 73 2.95 11.51 -13.61
CA ALA A 73 1.82 10.64 -13.90
C ALA A 73 1.46 9.75 -12.73
N HIS A 74 2.39 9.52 -11.81
CA HIS A 74 2.12 8.69 -10.67
C HIS A 74 1.23 9.41 -9.66
N ARG A 75 0.38 8.67 -9.01
CA ARG A 75 -0.51 9.24 -8.00
C ARG A 75 -0.53 8.33 -6.79
N ALA A 76 -0.68 8.95 -5.63
CA ALA A 76 -0.76 8.21 -4.39
C ALA A 76 -2.21 8.04 -3.98
N PRO A 77 -2.58 6.89 -3.42
CA PRO A 77 -3.90 6.77 -2.81
C PRO A 77 -4.04 7.71 -1.63
N SER A 78 -5.28 8.04 -1.31
CA SER A 78 -5.53 8.88 -0.13
C SER A 78 -5.39 8.07 1.16
N TYR A 79 -5.75 6.80 1.12
CA TYR A 79 -5.72 5.94 2.30
C TYR A 79 -5.13 4.60 1.91
N ILE A 80 -4.25 4.09 2.75
CA ILE A 80 -3.61 2.79 2.52
C ILE A 80 -3.60 2.05 3.85
N ALA A 81 -4.07 0.81 3.83
CA ALA A 81 -3.99 -0.07 4.99
C ALA A 81 -3.16 -1.29 4.62
N PHE A 82 -1.98 -1.40 5.20
CA PHE A 82 -1.13 -2.56 5.04
C PHE A 82 -1.44 -3.55 6.16
N VAL A 83 -1.94 -4.72 5.80
CA VAL A 83 -2.25 -5.76 6.75
C VAL A 83 -1.18 -6.84 6.62
N LEU A 84 -0.44 -7.06 7.70
CA LEU A 84 0.59 -8.10 7.70
C LEU A 84 -0.09 -9.43 7.96
N ILE A 85 -0.03 -10.33 6.99
CA ILE A 85 -0.72 -11.61 7.07
C ILE A 85 0.22 -12.76 7.39
N ALA A 86 1.52 -12.50 7.51
CA ALA A 86 2.47 -13.52 7.88
C ALA A 86 2.19 -14.01 9.30
N LYS A 87 2.43 -15.28 9.54
CA LYS A 87 2.20 -15.88 10.84
C LYS A 87 3.46 -15.95 11.69
N GLU A 88 4.58 -15.62 11.09
CA GLU A 88 5.87 -15.61 11.78
C GLU A 88 6.55 -14.28 11.51
N LYS A 89 7.53 -13.95 12.33
CA LYS A 89 8.26 -12.71 12.14
C LYS A 89 8.94 -12.71 10.79
N VAL A 90 8.80 -11.59 10.09
CA VAL A 90 9.31 -11.45 8.74
C VAL A 90 10.52 -10.53 8.77
N GLU A 91 11.57 -10.91 8.07
CA GLU A 91 12.77 -10.11 8.01
C GLU A 91 12.48 -8.79 7.31
N TYR A 92 13.24 -7.76 7.71
CA TYR A 92 13.02 -6.45 7.15
C TYR A 92 13.17 -6.43 5.62
N GLU A 93 14.12 -7.18 5.08
CA GLU A 93 14.34 -7.20 3.65
C GLU A 93 13.13 -7.71 2.89
N VAL A 94 12.45 -8.70 3.45
CA VAL A 94 11.25 -9.23 2.82
C VAL A 94 10.15 -8.17 2.84
N ILE A 95 10.01 -7.49 3.97
CA ILE A 95 9.02 -6.45 4.10
C ILE A 95 9.29 -5.31 3.13
N GLU A 96 10.53 -4.89 3.05
CA GLU A 96 10.87 -3.77 2.18
C GLU A 96 10.68 -4.11 0.72
N ARG A 97 11.07 -5.30 0.31
CA ARG A 97 10.91 -5.71 -1.09
C ARG A 97 9.44 -5.73 -1.49
N SER A 98 8.62 -6.30 -0.63
CA SER A 98 7.18 -6.34 -0.91
C SER A 98 6.57 -4.96 -0.92
N MET A 99 6.96 -4.14 0.04
CA MET A 99 6.47 -2.77 0.12
C MET A 99 6.81 -1.99 -1.14
N GLN A 100 8.03 -2.13 -1.62
CA GLN A 100 8.47 -1.45 -2.82
C GLN A 100 7.61 -1.82 -4.02
N LYS A 101 7.35 -3.11 -4.18
CA LYS A 101 6.54 -3.57 -5.29
C LYS A 101 5.10 -3.11 -5.16
N LEU A 102 4.56 -3.16 -3.95
CA LEU A 102 3.17 -2.74 -3.74
C LEU A 102 3.00 -1.25 -3.99
N ILE A 103 3.92 -0.44 -3.50
CA ILE A 103 3.85 1.00 -3.75
C ILE A 103 3.97 1.28 -5.24
N GLY A 104 4.85 0.57 -5.92
CA GLY A 104 4.97 0.72 -7.36
C GLY A 104 3.68 0.40 -8.09
N ARG A 105 3.00 -0.67 -7.68
CA ARG A 105 1.71 -1.02 -8.27
C ARG A 105 0.68 0.07 -8.05
N MET A 106 0.61 0.57 -6.82
CA MET A 106 -0.35 1.60 -6.50
C MET A 106 -0.08 2.89 -7.26
N ALA A 107 1.19 3.25 -7.38
CA ALA A 107 1.54 4.47 -8.09
C ALA A 107 1.16 4.39 -9.56
N LYS A 108 1.33 3.22 -10.15
CA LYS A 108 1.03 3.05 -11.57
C LYS A 108 -0.44 2.77 -11.85
N ALA A 109 -1.20 2.38 -10.84
CA ALA A 109 -2.58 2.00 -11.05
C ALA A 109 -3.40 3.12 -11.65
N MET A 110 -3.21 4.36 -11.15
CA MET A 110 -3.95 5.48 -11.70
C MET A 110 -3.50 5.82 -13.10
N ASP A 111 -2.21 5.63 -13.38
CA ASP A 111 -1.68 5.79 -14.71
C ASP A 111 -2.40 4.87 -15.69
N GLU A 112 -2.48 3.61 -15.31
CA GLU A 112 -3.10 2.61 -16.17
C GLU A 112 -4.58 2.87 -16.34
N ALA A 113 -5.23 3.31 -15.27
CA ALA A 113 -6.64 3.64 -15.37
C ALA A 113 -6.88 4.83 -16.31
N ALA A 114 -5.95 5.76 -16.32
CA ALA A 114 -6.06 6.90 -17.22
C ALA A 114 -5.71 6.53 -18.65
N ASN A 115 -5.08 5.38 -18.85
CA ASN A 115 -4.67 4.93 -20.17
C ASN A 115 -5.08 3.49 -20.38
N PRO A 116 -6.37 3.23 -20.57
CA PRO A 116 -6.86 1.86 -20.66
C PRO A 116 -6.27 1.05 -21.80
N SER A 117 -5.89 1.72 -22.87
CA SER A 117 -5.30 1.02 -24.02
C SER A 117 -4.01 0.33 -23.63
N ALA A 118 -3.16 1.02 -22.90
CA ALA A 118 -1.90 0.43 -22.45
C ALA A 118 -2.17 -0.76 -21.54
N GLU A 119 -3.13 -0.63 -20.68
CA GLU A 119 -3.47 -1.70 -19.77
C GLU A 119 -3.91 -2.94 -20.52
N ARG A 120 -4.73 -2.76 -21.54
CA ARG A 120 -5.20 -3.90 -22.31
C ARG A 120 -4.08 -4.60 -23.03
N LEU A 121 -3.12 -3.83 -23.51
CA LEU A 121 -2.00 -4.42 -24.22
C LEU A 121 -1.17 -5.30 -23.31
N ASP A 122 -1.11 -4.94 -22.05
CA ASP A 122 -0.35 -5.72 -21.08
C ASP A 122 -1.05 -7.01 -20.70
N ALA A 123 -2.33 -7.06 -20.87
CA ALA A 123 -3.10 -8.24 -20.49
C ALA A 123 -2.97 -9.40 -21.46
#